data_e04b2a33e50d832fe56da2141be79644
#
_entry.id   e04b2a33e50d832fe56da2141be79644
#
_cell.length_a   1.000
_cell.length_b   1.000
_cell.length_c   1.000
_cell.angle_alpha   90.00
_cell.angle_beta   90.00
_cell.angle_gamma   90.00
#
_symmetry.space_group_name_H-M   'P 1'
#
loop_
_entity.id
_entity.type
_entity.pdbx_description
1 polymer ?
#
loop_
_entity_poly.entity_id
_entity_poly.type
_entity_poly.pdbx_seq_one_letter_code
_entity_poly.pdbx_strand_id
1 'polypeptide(L)'
;MGAVHIIPGIDDPTCGIAVAAKQLIARGIGDDGEVWVHSMWSPMVIKASIKAVLTGKKLVRMPHGCTDPEKLRFHWHKKFWVAPIERWLFRRADRIIATCDEELAWIKAFEPKVKKIEIVSLSIQPVCRVPSNTPRADNESSITTKLQLLYVGRLHPLKGVEYLLEAMPTDCKLVVIGKDEGEGQKLKKIATRRGLDVEFKGVVNETDKEAAYQWCDVLVLPTLSENFGLVIAEALERGKRVITTDGAPAWGEGLSRVEHVDRVDVSRKERKERKDDSRADRVEGGVWSGYGGRLVYLKGYRDGTPQERVRLLKCAIASLVSGLTSK
;
A
#
# COMPACT_ATOMS: atom_id res chain seq x y z
N MET A 1 -2.02 -14.81 -31.48
CA MET A 1 -3.08 -14.51 -30.44
C MET A 1 -2.34 -14.12 -29.18
N GLY A 2 -2.55 -12.89 -28.67
CA GLY A 2 -1.84 -12.41 -27.47
C GLY A 2 -2.11 -13.23 -26.21
N ALA A 3 -1.42 -12.90 -25.12
CA ALA A 3 -1.63 -13.52 -23.81
C ALA A 3 -3.07 -13.36 -23.33
N VAL A 4 -3.61 -14.36 -22.66
CA VAL A 4 -4.96 -14.31 -22.06
C VAL A 4 -4.83 -14.01 -20.56
N HIS A 5 -5.38 -12.89 -20.10
CA HIS A 5 -5.35 -12.50 -18.70
C HIS A 5 -6.68 -12.82 -17.99
N ILE A 6 -6.60 -13.56 -16.90
CA ILE A 6 -7.74 -13.89 -16.02
C ILE A 6 -7.62 -13.03 -14.75
N ILE A 7 -8.52 -12.06 -14.62
CA ILE A 7 -8.43 -11.01 -13.60
C ILE A 7 -9.73 -10.98 -12.80
N PRO A 8 -9.71 -11.35 -11.50
CA PRO A 8 -10.87 -11.16 -10.63
C PRO A 8 -11.22 -9.69 -10.48
N GLY A 9 -12.51 -9.35 -10.61
CA GLY A 9 -12.98 -7.98 -10.43
C GLY A 9 -12.46 -6.98 -11.47
N ILE A 10 -12.26 -7.43 -12.73
CA ILE A 10 -11.72 -6.57 -13.80
C ILE A 10 -12.57 -5.31 -14.04
N ASP A 11 -13.87 -5.40 -13.79
CA ASP A 11 -14.81 -4.28 -13.95
C ASP A 11 -14.94 -3.41 -12.69
N ASP A 12 -14.34 -3.83 -11.56
CA ASP A 12 -14.35 -3.05 -10.32
C ASP A 12 -13.20 -2.05 -10.33
N PRO A 13 -13.47 -0.73 -10.48
CA PRO A 13 -12.42 0.29 -10.49
C PRO A 13 -11.71 0.44 -9.15
N THR A 14 -12.27 -0.11 -8.07
CA THR A 14 -11.67 -0.10 -6.73
C THR A 14 -10.74 -1.30 -6.49
N CYS A 15 -10.70 -2.26 -7.41
CA CYS A 15 -9.87 -3.45 -7.32
C CYS A 15 -8.44 -3.16 -7.77
N GLY A 16 -7.51 -2.99 -6.81
CA GLY A 16 -6.10 -2.74 -7.10
C GLY A 16 -5.44 -3.81 -7.98
N ILE A 17 -5.88 -5.08 -7.88
CA ILE A 17 -5.41 -6.18 -8.74
C ILE A 17 -5.82 -5.93 -10.20
N ALA A 18 -7.06 -5.51 -10.43
CA ALA A 18 -7.56 -5.22 -11.77
C ALA A 18 -6.83 -4.03 -12.39
N VAL A 19 -6.58 -2.98 -11.61
CA VAL A 19 -5.80 -1.80 -12.06
C VAL A 19 -4.36 -2.22 -12.42
N ALA A 20 -3.68 -2.95 -11.55
CA ALA A 20 -2.33 -3.45 -11.81
C ALA A 20 -2.25 -4.34 -13.06
N ALA A 21 -3.21 -5.26 -13.22
CA ALA A 21 -3.26 -6.14 -14.39
C ALA A 21 -3.50 -5.37 -15.69
N LYS A 22 -4.40 -4.38 -15.70
CA LYS A 22 -4.63 -3.51 -16.86
C LYS A 22 -3.38 -2.74 -17.26
N GLN A 23 -2.59 -2.27 -16.30
CA GLN A 23 -1.30 -1.61 -16.58
C GLN A 23 -0.30 -2.56 -17.23
N LEU A 24 -0.19 -3.82 -16.78
CA LEU A 24 0.67 -4.82 -17.39
C LEU A 24 0.26 -5.15 -18.82
N ILE A 25 -1.05 -5.31 -19.04
CA ILE A 25 -1.61 -5.54 -20.39
C ILE A 25 -1.31 -4.36 -21.32
N ALA A 26 -1.50 -3.13 -20.85
CA ALA A 26 -1.21 -1.92 -21.63
C ALA A 26 0.29 -1.80 -22.02
N ARG A 27 1.18 -2.39 -21.21
CA ARG A 27 2.62 -2.46 -21.47
C ARG A 27 3.00 -3.62 -22.41
N GLY A 28 2.02 -4.40 -22.88
CA GLY A 28 2.27 -5.57 -23.74
C GLY A 28 3.01 -6.72 -23.02
N ILE A 29 2.87 -6.82 -21.68
CA ILE A 29 3.53 -7.89 -20.92
C ILE A 29 2.73 -9.18 -21.07
N GLY A 30 3.39 -10.22 -21.56
CA GLY A 30 2.85 -11.56 -21.80
C GLY A 30 3.07 -12.03 -23.22
N ASP A 31 3.55 -13.26 -23.37
CA ASP A 31 3.83 -13.87 -24.66
C ASP A 31 2.57 -14.54 -25.26
N ASP A 32 2.59 -14.73 -26.57
CA ASP A 32 1.52 -15.44 -27.27
C ASP A 32 1.33 -16.86 -26.70
N GLY A 33 0.06 -17.20 -26.46
CA GLY A 33 -0.32 -18.52 -25.95
C GLY A 33 -0.18 -18.70 -24.45
N GLU A 34 0.27 -17.70 -23.70
CA GLU A 34 0.29 -17.74 -22.24
C GLU A 34 -1.09 -17.45 -21.63
N VAL A 35 -1.37 -18.10 -20.51
CA VAL A 35 -2.53 -17.80 -19.65
C VAL A 35 -2.02 -17.19 -18.35
N TRP A 36 -2.26 -15.90 -18.19
CA TRP A 36 -1.91 -15.14 -17.02
C TRP A 36 -3.07 -15.13 -16.02
N VAL A 37 -2.83 -15.61 -14.82
CA VAL A 37 -3.82 -15.69 -13.77
C VAL A 37 -3.42 -14.78 -12.60
N HIS A 38 -4.20 -13.74 -12.41
CA HIS A 38 -4.01 -12.76 -11.36
C HIS A 38 -4.78 -13.13 -10.09
N SER A 39 -4.14 -12.98 -8.92
CA SER A 39 -4.72 -13.34 -7.61
C SER A 39 -4.70 -14.85 -7.31
N MET A 40 -5.31 -15.21 -6.17
CA MET A 40 -5.44 -16.58 -5.63
C MET A 40 -6.81 -16.77 -4.97
N TRP A 41 -7.08 -17.97 -4.52
CA TRP A 41 -8.20 -18.36 -3.63
C TRP A 41 -9.60 -18.30 -4.25
N SER A 42 -9.79 -17.69 -5.39
CA SER A 42 -11.07 -17.57 -6.07
C SER A 42 -11.33 -18.80 -6.95
N PRO A 43 -12.57 -19.36 -6.97
CA PRO A 43 -12.92 -20.47 -7.85
C PRO A 43 -12.63 -20.20 -9.33
N MET A 44 -12.78 -18.95 -9.76
CA MET A 44 -12.52 -18.53 -11.14
C MET A 44 -11.04 -18.70 -11.50
N VAL A 45 -10.11 -18.21 -10.68
CA VAL A 45 -8.68 -18.29 -10.94
C VAL A 45 -8.17 -19.73 -10.85
N ILE A 46 -8.71 -20.53 -9.92
CA ILE A 46 -8.40 -21.95 -9.77
C ILE A 46 -8.84 -22.71 -11.01
N LYS A 47 -10.09 -22.56 -11.44
CA LYS A 47 -10.63 -23.22 -12.64
C LYS A 47 -9.82 -22.84 -13.90
N ALA A 48 -9.50 -21.56 -14.07
CA ALA A 48 -8.70 -21.09 -15.20
C ALA A 48 -7.29 -21.69 -15.20
N SER A 49 -6.64 -21.73 -14.02
CA SER A 49 -5.32 -22.35 -13.87
C SER A 49 -5.33 -23.86 -14.17
N ILE A 50 -6.32 -24.59 -13.65
CA ILE A 50 -6.50 -26.02 -13.93
C ILE A 50 -6.70 -26.23 -15.44
N LYS A 51 -7.59 -25.44 -16.07
CA LYS A 51 -7.82 -25.52 -17.52
C LYS A 51 -6.54 -25.29 -18.30
N ALA A 52 -5.72 -24.28 -17.95
CA ALA A 52 -4.45 -24.02 -18.61
C ALA A 52 -3.52 -25.24 -18.52
N VAL A 53 -3.35 -25.81 -17.32
CA VAL A 53 -2.53 -27.00 -17.09
C VAL A 53 -3.03 -28.20 -17.91
N LEU A 54 -4.33 -28.47 -17.91
CA LEU A 54 -4.92 -29.62 -18.61
C LEU A 54 -4.86 -29.47 -20.14
N THR A 55 -4.89 -28.25 -20.65
CA THR A 55 -4.79 -27.98 -22.11
C THR A 55 -3.36 -27.75 -22.59
N GLY A 56 -2.35 -27.93 -21.74
CA GLY A 56 -0.94 -27.76 -22.10
C GLY A 56 -0.55 -26.33 -22.43
N LYS A 57 -1.35 -25.33 -22.04
CA LYS A 57 -1.00 -23.92 -22.20
C LYS A 57 0.00 -23.49 -21.13
N LYS A 58 0.90 -22.57 -21.48
CA LYS A 58 1.82 -21.96 -20.51
C LYS A 58 1.05 -21.17 -19.46
N LEU A 59 1.20 -21.55 -18.20
CA LEU A 59 0.54 -20.90 -17.05
C LEU A 59 1.49 -19.94 -16.36
N VAL A 60 1.11 -18.67 -16.32
CA VAL A 60 1.79 -17.61 -15.55
C VAL A 60 0.91 -17.21 -14.39
N ARG A 61 1.42 -17.24 -13.16
CA ARG A 61 0.68 -16.86 -11.96
C ARG A 61 1.25 -15.57 -11.36
N MET A 62 0.37 -14.62 -11.02
CA MET A 62 0.72 -13.38 -10.34
C MET A 62 -0.16 -13.21 -9.10
N PRO A 63 0.34 -13.55 -7.90
CA PRO A 63 -0.46 -13.59 -6.66
C PRO A 63 -0.93 -12.24 -6.16
N HIS A 64 -0.24 -11.15 -6.47
CA HIS A 64 -0.52 -9.80 -5.97
C HIS A 64 -0.57 -9.73 -4.43
N GLY A 65 0.45 -10.30 -3.78
CA GLY A 65 0.57 -10.32 -2.33
C GLY A 65 -0.45 -11.23 -1.61
N CYS A 66 -1.13 -12.14 -2.32
CA CYS A 66 -2.07 -13.09 -1.69
C CYS A 66 -1.37 -14.14 -0.80
N THR A 67 -0.04 -14.29 -0.94
CA THR A 67 0.80 -15.15 -0.10
C THR A 67 1.36 -14.43 1.13
N ASP A 68 1.07 -13.15 1.33
CA ASP A 68 1.43 -12.40 2.52
C ASP A 68 0.92 -13.10 3.78
N PRO A 69 1.79 -13.36 4.80
CA PRO A 69 1.42 -14.01 6.05
C PRO A 69 0.22 -13.36 6.76
N GLU A 70 0.13 -12.02 6.76
CA GLU A 70 -1.02 -11.32 7.34
C GLU A 70 -2.32 -11.62 6.60
N LYS A 71 -2.27 -11.62 5.27
CA LYS A 71 -3.44 -12.02 4.46
C LYS A 71 -3.78 -13.49 4.61
N LEU A 72 -2.79 -14.38 4.79
CA LEU A 72 -3.04 -15.80 4.99
C LEU A 72 -3.79 -16.08 6.29
N ARG A 73 -3.55 -15.31 7.35
CA ARG A 73 -4.26 -15.41 8.64
C ARG A 73 -5.75 -15.05 8.51
N PHE A 74 -6.10 -14.12 7.62
CA PHE A 74 -7.51 -13.78 7.37
C PHE A 74 -8.23 -14.95 6.67
N HIS A 75 -9.36 -15.37 7.25
CA HIS A 75 -10.15 -16.51 6.76
C HIS A 75 -9.32 -17.79 6.56
N TRP A 76 -8.34 -18.05 7.42
CA TRP A 76 -7.41 -19.18 7.35
C TRP A 76 -8.14 -20.52 7.18
N HIS A 77 -9.29 -20.72 7.85
CA HIS A 77 -10.11 -21.92 7.78
C HIS A 77 -10.60 -22.20 6.33
N LYS A 78 -10.97 -21.17 5.54
CA LYS A 78 -11.35 -21.34 4.13
C LYS A 78 -10.14 -21.64 3.25
N LYS A 79 -9.04 -20.98 3.51
CA LYS A 79 -7.80 -21.14 2.75
C LYS A 79 -7.14 -22.49 2.99
N PHE A 80 -7.26 -23.04 4.18
CA PHE A 80 -6.72 -24.35 4.55
C PHE A 80 -7.16 -25.46 3.58
N TRP A 81 -8.42 -25.50 3.22
CA TRP A 81 -8.96 -26.49 2.29
C TRP A 81 -8.53 -26.28 0.84
N VAL A 82 -8.24 -25.06 0.45
CA VAL A 82 -7.86 -24.69 -0.92
C VAL A 82 -6.35 -24.66 -1.11
N ALA A 83 -5.58 -24.49 -0.04
CA ALA A 83 -4.12 -24.39 -0.10
C ALA A 83 -3.42 -25.55 -0.81
N PRO A 84 -3.81 -26.84 -0.66
CA PRO A 84 -3.18 -27.93 -1.40
C PRO A 84 -3.31 -27.78 -2.92
N ILE A 85 -4.48 -27.30 -3.39
CA ILE A 85 -4.75 -27.06 -4.82
C ILE A 85 -3.88 -25.89 -5.32
N GLU A 86 -3.85 -24.78 -4.56
CA GLU A 86 -3.03 -23.63 -4.91
C GLU A 86 -1.55 -23.95 -4.95
N ARG A 87 -1.02 -24.72 -3.98
CA ARG A 87 0.36 -25.21 -3.99
C ARG A 87 0.66 -26.09 -5.20
N TRP A 88 -0.27 -26.98 -5.56
CA TRP A 88 -0.14 -27.80 -6.75
C TRP A 88 -0.09 -26.96 -8.02
N LEU A 89 -0.95 -25.93 -8.13
CA LEU A 89 -0.96 -25.00 -9.26
C LEU A 89 0.33 -24.18 -9.35
N PHE A 90 0.88 -23.74 -8.20
CA PHE A 90 2.16 -23.04 -8.15
C PHE A 90 3.32 -23.91 -8.69
N ARG A 91 3.34 -25.18 -8.32
CA ARG A 91 4.35 -26.15 -8.86
C ARG A 91 4.18 -26.42 -10.36
N ARG A 92 2.96 -26.28 -10.87
CA ARG A 92 2.65 -26.51 -12.30
C ARG A 92 2.82 -25.25 -13.15
N ALA A 93 2.85 -24.09 -12.54
CA ALA A 93 3.06 -22.83 -13.25
C ALA A 93 4.43 -22.82 -13.94
N ASP A 94 4.47 -22.35 -15.18
CA ASP A 94 5.70 -22.16 -15.94
C ASP A 94 6.50 -20.99 -15.39
N ARG A 95 5.79 -19.92 -14.96
CA ARG A 95 6.37 -18.75 -14.30
C ARG A 95 5.44 -18.25 -13.20
N ILE A 96 6.04 -17.69 -12.15
CA ILE A 96 5.35 -16.94 -11.13
C ILE A 96 5.93 -15.53 -11.09
N ILE A 97 5.10 -14.52 -11.08
CA ILE A 97 5.51 -13.12 -11.06
C ILE A 97 5.28 -12.56 -9.66
N ALA A 98 6.36 -12.06 -9.07
CA ALA A 98 6.35 -11.26 -7.83
C ALA A 98 6.52 -9.78 -8.18
N THR A 99 6.04 -8.88 -7.33
CA THR A 99 6.17 -7.42 -7.53
C THR A 99 7.38 -6.83 -6.79
N CYS A 100 7.86 -7.53 -5.77
CA CYS A 100 9.01 -7.14 -4.95
C CYS A 100 9.70 -8.37 -4.34
N ASP A 101 10.87 -8.15 -3.71
CA ASP A 101 11.65 -9.21 -3.07
C ASP A 101 10.91 -9.88 -1.91
N GLU A 102 10.14 -9.13 -1.12
CA GLU A 102 9.35 -9.66 -0.03
C GLU A 102 8.22 -10.58 -0.54
N GLU A 103 7.53 -10.19 -1.62
CA GLU A 103 6.52 -11.07 -2.23
C GLU A 103 7.16 -12.36 -2.75
N LEU A 104 8.36 -12.27 -3.34
CA LEU A 104 9.13 -13.44 -3.74
C LEU A 104 9.42 -14.35 -2.53
N ALA A 105 9.84 -13.78 -1.40
CA ALA A 105 10.08 -14.55 -0.18
C ALA A 105 8.79 -15.22 0.34
N TRP A 106 7.65 -14.53 0.33
CA TRP A 106 6.36 -15.09 0.72
C TRP A 106 5.89 -16.21 -0.21
N ILE A 107 6.11 -16.08 -1.52
CA ILE A 107 5.81 -17.13 -2.50
C ILE A 107 6.65 -18.37 -2.20
N LYS A 108 7.95 -18.22 -1.97
CA LYS A 108 8.85 -19.32 -1.60
C LYS A 108 8.47 -19.99 -0.28
N ALA A 109 8.05 -19.21 0.71
CA ALA A 109 7.57 -19.73 1.99
C ALA A 109 6.25 -20.51 1.82
N PHE A 110 5.34 -20.03 0.96
CA PHE A 110 4.09 -20.71 0.67
C PHE A 110 4.29 -22.02 -0.10
N GLU A 111 5.13 -22.04 -1.14
CA GLU A 111 5.45 -23.23 -1.92
C GLU A 111 6.96 -23.23 -2.31
N PRO A 112 7.80 -23.96 -1.55
CA PRO A 112 9.25 -23.98 -1.80
C PRO A 112 9.66 -24.65 -3.14
N LYS A 113 8.78 -25.46 -3.74
CA LYS A 113 9.07 -26.24 -4.96
C LYS A 113 8.64 -25.54 -6.25
N VAL A 114 8.46 -24.21 -6.22
CA VAL A 114 8.20 -23.43 -7.44
C VAL A 114 9.39 -23.47 -8.40
N LYS A 115 9.12 -23.59 -9.70
CA LYS A 115 10.17 -23.74 -10.72
C LYS A 115 10.88 -22.43 -11.03
N LYS A 116 10.11 -21.38 -11.29
CA LYS A 116 10.63 -20.09 -11.72
C LYS A 116 9.79 -18.94 -11.12
N ILE A 117 10.47 -18.01 -10.45
CA ILE A 117 9.88 -16.76 -9.97
C ILE A 117 10.65 -15.61 -10.60
N GLU A 118 9.94 -14.65 -11.15
CA GLU A 118 10.46 -13.41 -11.72
C GLU A 118 9.92 -12.22 -10.96
N ILE A 119 10.73 -11.18 -10.77
CA ILE A 119 10.27 -9.92 -10.19
C ILE A 119 9.95 -8.98 -11.33
N VAL A 120 8.69 -8.55 -11.39
CA VAL A 120 8.21 -7.52 -12.32
C VAL A 120 7.60 -6.39 -11.50
N SER A 121 8.36 -5.33 -11.32
CA SER A 121 7.87 -4.13 -10.64
C SER A 121 6.74 -3.51 -11.45
N LEU A 122 5.65 -3.17 -10.75
CA LEU A 122 4.58 -2.36 -11.31
C LEU A 122 5.13 -0.94 -11.46
N SER A 123 5.53 -0.55 -12.67
CA SER A 123 5.88 0.83 -12.94
C SER A 123 4.59 1.61 -13.25
N ILE A 124 4.47 2.76 -12.66
CA ILE A 124 3.40 3.67 -13.00
C ILE A 124 3.75 4.26 -14.35
N GLN A 125 2.80 4.21 -15.29
CA GLN A 125 2.92 5.07 -16.46
C GLN A 125 2.81 6.51 -15.96
N PRO A 126 3.70 7.42 -16.35
CA PRO A 126 3.51 8.82 -16.02
C PRO A 126 2.12 9.23 -16.53
N VAL A 127 1.20 9.43 -15.60
CA VAL A 127 -0.02 10.17 -15.91
C VAL A 127 0.48 11.48 -16.48
N CYS A 128 0.03 11.84 -17.70
CA CYS A 128 0.41 13.07 -18.36
C CYS A 128 0.51 14.17 -17.30
N ARG A 129 1.70 14.72 -17.13
CA ARG A 129 1.92 15.79 -16.17
C ARG A 129 0.89 16.88 -16.51
N VAL A 130 -0.18 16.93 -15.74
CA VAL A 130 -0.93 18.18 -15.66
C VAL A 130 0.11 19.15 -15.10
N PRO A 131 0.46 20.20 -15.85
CA PRO A 131 1.44 21.15 -15.38
C PRO A 131 1.03 21.59 -13.98
N SER A 132 1.91 21.45 -13.01
CA SER A 132 1.72 21.93 -11.64
C SER A 132 1.78 23.47 -11.57
N ASN A 133 1.20 24.14 -12.56
CA ASN A 133 1.08 25.58 -12.68
C ASN A 133 -0.29 26.09 -12.26
N THR A 134 -0.97 25.43 -11.33
CA THR A 134 -1.87 26.18 -10.47
C THR A 134 -1.02 26.72 -9.34
N PRO A 135 -0.72 28.02 -9.32
CA PRO A 135 -0.24 28.66 -8.11
C PRO A 135 -1.27 28.29 -7.03
N ARG A 136 -0.81 27.77 -5.88
CA ARG A 136 -1.61 27.83 -4.68
C ARG A 136 -2.10 29.27 -4.66
N ALA A 137 -3.39 29.49 -4.76
CA ALA A 137 -3.93 30.85 -4.64
C ALA A 137 -3.43 31.34 -3.27
N ASP A 138 -2.40 32.16 -3.32
CA ASP A 138 -1.85 32.88 -2.17
C ASP A 138 -2.92 33.93 -1.80
N ASN A 139 -4.02 33.42 -1.23
CA ASN A 139 -4.87 34.27 -0.41
C ASN A 139 -4.09 34.52 0.87
N GLU A 140 -3.26 35.57 0.81
CA GLU A 140 -2.74 36.28 1.98
C GLU A 140 -3.93 36.80 2.82
N SER A 141 -4.52 35.91 3.58
CA SER A 141 -5.30 36.27 4.77
C SER A 141 -5.01 35.21 5.81
N SER A 142 -4.35 35.64 6.86
CA SER A 142 -3.95 34.96 8.09
C SER A 142 -4.96 33.93 8.59
N ILE A 143 -4.91 32.70 8.05
CA ILE A 143 -5.63 31.57 8.59
C ILE A 143 -4.60 30.45 8.68
N THR A 144 -4.34 29.98 9.87
CA THR A 144 -3.62 28.73 10.16
C THR A 144 -4.29 27.62 9.37
N THR A 145 -3.79 27.36 8.17
CA THR A 145 -4.33 26.31 7.29
C THR A 145 -3.98 24.95 7.92
N LYS A 146 -5.02 24.25 8.41
CA LYS A 146 -4.88 22.89 8.92
C LYS A 146 -4.18 22.02 7.90
N LEU A 147 -3.25 21.16 8.33
CA LEU A 147 -2.60 20.16 7.47
C LEU A 147 -3.66 19.23 6.86
N GLN A 148 -3.64 19.10 5.56
CA GLN A 148 -4.63 18.36 4.77
C GLN A 148 -4.12 16.94 4.49
N LEU A 149 -4.69 15.96 5.18
CA LEU A 149 -4.36 14.54 5.03
C LEU A 149 -5.36 13.85 4.10
N LEU A 150 -4.86 12.92 3.29
CA LEU A 150 -5.67 12.08 2.41
C LEU A 150 -5.38 10.61 2.70
N TYR A 151 -6.42 9.82 2.79
CA TYR A 151 -6.35 8.37 2.73
C TYR A 151 -7.15 7.87 1.52
N VAL A 152 -6.54 7.00 0.71
CA VAL A 152 -7.21 6.34 -0.42
C VAL A 152 -7.00 4.84 -0.31
N GLY A 153 -8.10 4.10 -0.13
CA GLY A 153 -8.06 2.64 0.00
C GLY A 153 -9.31 2.07 0.67
N ARG A 154 -9.46 0.75 0.62
CA ARG A 154 -10.58 0.06 1.28
C ARG A 154 -10.51 0.24 2.79
N LEU A 155 -11.67 0.41 3.44
CA LEU A 155 -11.76 0.45 4.90
C LEU A 155 -11.80 -1.00 5.42
N HIS A 156 -10.62 -1.53 5.66
CA HIS A 156 -10.39 -2.91 6.12
C HIS A 156 -9.34 -2.89 7.25
N PRO A 157 -9.40 -3.79 8.25
CA PRO A 157 -8.43 -3.78 9.38
C PRO A 157 -6.97 -3.76 8.94
N LEU A 158 -6.60 -4.50 7.87
CA LEU A 158 -5.24 -4.52 7.33
C LEU A 158 -4.78 -3.17 6.73
N LYS A 159 -5.67 -2.21 6.56
CA LYS A 159 -5.35 -0.88 6.04
C LYS A 159 -5.02 0.15 7.13
N GLY A 160 -5.24 -0.20 8.39
CA GLY A 160 -4.74 0.54 9.54
C GLY A 160 -5.32 1.94 9.74
N VAL A 161 -6.46 2.28 9.12
CA VAL A 161 -7.09 3.62 9.24
C VAL A 161 -7.41 3.96 10.69
N GLU A 162 -7.70 2.96 11.52
CA GLU A 162 -7.89 3.12 12.96
C GLU A 162 -6.67 3.77 13.62
N TYR A 163 -5.46 3.29 13.30
CA TYR A 163 -4.22 3.83 13.87
C TYR A 163 -3.96 5.26 13.41
N LEU A 164 -4.33 5.59 12.15
CA LEU A 164 -4.26 6.96 11.65
C LEU A 164 -5.19 7.89 12.46
N LEU A 165 -6.44 7.47 12.65
CA LEU A 165 -7.39 8.26 13.45
C LEU A 165 -6.94 8.42 14.91
N GLU A 166 -6.32 7.41 15.52
CA GLU A 166 -5.77 7.50 16.86
C GLU A 166 -4.47 8.33 16.93
N ALA A 167 -3.74 8.46 15.83
CA ALA A 167 -2.50 9.23 15.75
C ALA A 167 -2.71 10.69 15.36
N MET A 168 -3.75 10.99 14.57
CA MET A 168 -3.97 12.29 13.95
C MET A 168 -4.19 13.40 14.99
N PRO A 169 -3.52 14.56 14.87
CA PRO A 169 -3.81 15.76 15.66
C PRO A 169 -5.17 16.37 15.29
N THR A 170 -5.77 17.12 16.22
CA THR A 170 -7.09 17.75 16.03
C THR A 170 -7.05 18.99 15.11
N ASP A 171 -5.87 19.55 14.90
CA ASP A 171 -5.60 20.68 14.01
C ASP A 171 -5.32 20.25 12.54
N CYS A 172 -5.52 18.97 12.22
CA CYS A 172 -5.47 18.45 10.87
C CYS A 172 -6.89 18.22 10.31
N LYS A 173 -7.01 18.17 8.98
CA LYS A 173 -8.21 17.68 8.29
C LYS A 173 -7.88 16.42 7.51
N LEU A 174 -8.73 15.38 7.57
CA LEU A 174 -8.55 14.12 6.86
C LEU A 174 -9.71 13.87 5.90
N VAL A 175 -9.40 13.57 4.65
CA VAL A 175 -10.35 13.00 3.68
C VAL A 175 -10.07 11.52 3.52
N VAL A 176 -11.10 10.69 3.66
CA VAL A 176 -11.04 9.23 3.55
C VAL A 176 -11.85 8.79 2.34
N ILE A 177 -11.17 8.20 1.35
CA ILE A 177 -11.77 7.71 0.11
C ILE A 177 -11.60 6.19 0.02
N GLY A 178 -12.69 5.48 -0.26
CA GLY A 178 -12.67 4.06 -0.57
C GLY A 178 -13.88 3.30 -0.05
N LYS A 179 -13.96 2.04 -0.49
CA LYS A 179 -15.04 1.13 -0.16
C LYS A 179 -14.99 0.72 1.31
N ASP A 180 -16.12 0.80 1.99
CA ASP A 180 -16.27 0.26 3.34
C ASP A 180 -16.43 -1.27 3.28
N GLU A 181 -15.55 -1.98 3.99
CA GLU A 181 -15.59 -3.44 4.15
C GLU A 181 -15.93 -3.84 5.60
N GLY A 182 -16.71 -3.01 6.28
CA GLY A 182 -17.24 -3.26 7.62
C GLY A 182 -16.59 -2.45 8.75
N GLU A 183 -15.60 -1.61 8.45
CA GLU A 183 -14.89 -0.79 9.45
C GLU A 183 -15.49 0.62 9.62
N GLY A 184 -16.30 1.09 8.68
CA GLY A 184 -16.72 2.49 8.59
C GLY A 184 -17.42 3.01 9.85
N GLN A 185 -18.31 2.24 10.46
CA GLN A 185 -18.97 2.65 11.72
C GLN A 185 -17.99 2.81 12.89
N LYS A 186 -17.04 1.87 13.02
CA LYS A 186 -15.99 1.91 14.04
C LYS A 186 -15.13 3.16 13.87
N LEU A 187 -14.67 3.41 12.65
CA LEU A 187 -13.83 4.55 12.31
C LEU A 187 -14.53 5.89 12.57
N LYS A 188 -15.80 6.03 12.19
CA LYS A 188 -16.61 7.22 12.49
C LYS A 188 -16.76 7.45 14.00
N LYS A 189 -16.98 6.41 14.80
CA LYS A 189 -17.04 6.50 16.26
C LYS A 189 -15.72 7.01 16.85
N ILE A 190 -14.57 6.54 16.34
CA ILE A 190 -13.25 7.01 16.77
C ILE A 190 -13.08 8.49 16.44
N ALA A 191 -13.39 8.90 15.20
CA ALA A 191 -13.30 10.28 14.76
C ALA A 191 -14.15 11.22 15.64
N THR A 192 -15.41 10.85 15.90
CA THR A 192 -16.31 11.62 16.78
C THR A 192 -15.80 11.69 18.21
N ARG A 193 -15.40 10.55 18.80
CA ARG A 193 -14.87 10.50 20.17
C ARG A 193 -13.66 11.41 20.36
N ARG A 194 -12.82 11.51 19.35
CA ARG A 194 -11.60 12.33 19.37
C ARG A 194 -11.79 13.77 18.90
N GLY A 195 -12.98 14.14 18.45
CA GLY A 195 -13.25 15.48 17.90
C GLY A 195 -12.45 15.81 16.64
N LEU A 196 -12.22 14.82 15.78
CA LEU A 196 -11.41 14.96 14.58
C LEU A 196 -12.23 15.52 13.41
N ASP A 197 -11.60 16.35 12.58
CA ASP A 197 -12.16 16.84 11.32
C ASP A 197 -11.90 15.80 10.21
N VAL A 198 -12.85 14.86 10.03
CA VAL A 198 -12.73 13.75 9.09
C VAL A 198 -13.93 13.66 8.16
N GLU A 199 -13.67 13.65 6.86
CA GLU A 199 -14.68 13.48 5.82
C GLU A 199 -14.57 12.08 5.18
N PHE A 200 -15.57 11.22 5.35
CA PHE A 200 -15.65 9.90 4.73
C PHE A 200 -16.47 9.99 3.43
N LYS A 201 -15.79 9.97 2.27
CA LYS A 201 -16.43 10.13 0.94
C LYS A 201 -16.94 8.82 0.34
N GLY A 202 -16.53 7.66 0.88
CA GLY A 202 -16.84 6.38 0.25
C GLY A 202 -16.10 6.19 -1.08
N VAL A 203 -16.69 5.46 -2.01
CA VAL A 203 -16.14 5.27 -3.36
C VAL A 203 -16.46 6.51 -4.19
N VAL A 204 -15.44 7.07 -4.82
CA VAL A 204 -15.55 8.26 -5.67
C VAL A 204 -15.11 7.93 -7.11
N ASN A 205 -15.48 8.77 -8.07
CA ASN A 205 -15.01 8.70 -9.46
C ASN A 205 -13.55 9.21 -9.56
N GLU A 206 -12.92 9.01 -10.73
CA GLU A 206 -11.53 9.43 -10.97
C GLU A 206 -11.35 10.95 -10.86
N THR A 207 -12.33 11.76 -11.28
CA THR A 207 -12.27 13.23 -11.19
C THR A 207 -12.23 13.69 -9.74
N ASP A 208 -13.08 13.12 -8.88
CA ASP A 208 -13.13 13.45 -7.46
C ASP A 208 -11.88 12.93 -6.72
N LYS A 209 -11.36 11.77 -7.15
CA LYS A 209 -10.09 11.23 -6.64
C LYS A 209 -8.94 12.16 -6.97
N GLU A 210 -8.88 12.63 -8.23
CA GLU A 210 -7.85 13.60 -8.66
C GLU A 210 -7.95 14.91 -7.88
N ALA A 211 -9.17 15.45 -7.70
CA ALA A 211 -9.40 16.64 -6.89
C ALA A 211 -8.92 16.46 -5.44
N ALA A 212 -9.11 15.28 -4.85
CA ALA A 212 -8.62 14.98 -3.52
C ALA A 212 -7.09 14.91 -3.45
N TYR A 213 -6.41 14.37 -4.47
CA TYR A 213 -4.96 14.43 -4.56
C TYR A 213 -4.46 15.88 -4.69
N GLN A 214 -5.11 16.70 -5.52
CA GLN A 214 -4.73 18.11 -5.65
C GLN A 214 -4.90 18.87 -4.33
N TRP A 215 -5.98 18.59 -3.62
CA TRP A 215 -6.31 19.23 -2.35
C TRP A 215 -5.31 18.87 -1.23
N CYS A 216 -4.89 17.61 -1.08
CA CYS A 216 -4.12 17.17 0.06
C CYS A 216 -2.68 17.70 0.08
N ASP A 217 -2.10 17.83 1.27
CA ASP A 217 -0.67 18.05 1.49
C ASP A 217 0.09 16.71 1.59
N VAL A 218 -0.56 15.70 2.20
CA VAL A 218 0.05 14.41 2.52
C VAL A 218 -0.94 13.27 2.30
N LEU A 219 -0.54 12.26 1.55
CA LEU A 219 -1.20 10.94 1.54
C LEU A 219 -0.69 10.12 2.73
N VAL A 220 -1.59 9.54 3.51
CA VAL A 220 -1.22 8.62 4.60
C VAL A 220 -1.80 7.25 4.33
N LEU A 221 -0.94 6.24 4.15
CA LEU A 221 -1.32 4.84 3.96
C LEU A 221 -0.72 3.97 5.08
N PRO A 222 -1.40 3.87 6.24
CA PRO A 222 -0.89 3.20 7.45
C PRO A 222 -1.12 1.68 7.40
N THR A 223 -0.86 1.08 6.27
CA THR A 223 -1.22 -0.31 5.97
C THR A 223 -0.38 -1.34 6.74
N LEU A 224 -0.98 -2.45 7.14
CA LEU A 224 -0.29 -3.63 7.68
C LEU A 224 0.03 -4.65 6.58
N SER A 225 -0.67 -4.56 5.46
CA SER A 225 -0.47 -5.44 4.31
C SER A 225 -0.95 -4.76 3.04
N GLU A 226 0.01 -4.43 2.21
CA GLU A 226 -0.19 -3.94 0.85
C GLU A 226 0.72 -4.72 -0.09
N ASN A 227 0.35 -4.87 -1.33
CA ASN A 227 1.27 -5.44 -2.30
C ASN A 227 2.20 -4.34 -2.85
N PHE A 228 1.68 -3.54 -3.76
CA PHE A 228 2.44 -2.45 -4.37
C PHE A 228 2.03 -1.07 -3.82
N GLY A 229 0.73 -0.85 -3.51
CA GLY A 229 0.26 0.46 -3.05
C GLY A 229 0.26 1.50 -4.17
N LEU A 230 -0.52 1.25 -5.24
CA LEU A 230 -0.62 2.17 -6.39
C LEU A 230 -0.89 3.62 -5.99
N VAL A 231 -1.67 3.82 -4.92
CA VAL A 231 -1.99 5.16 -4.40
C VAL A 231 -0.77 5.93 -3.90
N ILE A 232 0.27 5.23 -3.42
CA ILE A 232 1.55 5.85 -3.04
C ILE A 232 2.20 6.46 -4.26
N ALA A 233 2.27 5.69 -5.30
CA ALA A 233 2.83 6.11 -6.56
C ALA A 233 2.02 7.24 -7.20
N GLU A 234 0.69 7.12 -7.22
CA GLU A 234 -0.22 8.17 -7.70
C GLU A 234 0.02 9.51 -6.97
N ALA A 235 0.25 9.47 -5.64
CA ALA A 235 0.55 10.66 -4.86
C ALA A 235 1.94 11.25 -5.17
N LEU A 236 2.97 10.39 -5.25
CA LEU A 236 4.34 10.83 -5.54
C LEU A 236 4.48 11.45 -6.92
N GLU A 237 3.79 10.91 -7.95
CA GLU A 237 3.73 11.49 -9.30
C GLU A 237 3.15 12.90 -9.32
N ARG A 238 2.18 13.16 -8.43
CA ARG A 238 1.58 14.49 -8.24
C ARG A 238 2.38 15.40 -7.33
N GLY A 239 3.59 14.98 -6.96
CA GLY A 239 4.49 15.75 -6.08
C GLY A 239 4.03 15.83 -4.64
N LYS A 240 3.04 14.99 -4.24
CA LYS A 240 2.53 14.98 -2.86
C LYS A 240 3.48 14.25 -1.91
N ARG A 241 3.45 14.64 -0.64
CA ARG A 241 4.14 13.87 0.41
C ARG A 241 3.36 12.61 0.73
N VAL A 242 4.06 11.57 1.14
CA VAL A 242 3.45 10.27 1.50
C VAL A 242 4.03 9.79 2.82
N ILE A 243 3.15 9.32 3.70
CA ILE A 243 3.52 8.51 4.87
C ILE A 243 3.00 7.09 4.60
N THR A 244 3.91 6.12 4.62
CA THR A 244 3.55 4.70 4.53
C THR A 244 4.38 3.87 5.50
N THR A 245 4.20 2.54 5.48
CA THR A 245 4.71 1.63 6.50
C THR A 245 5.40 0.43 5.84
N ASP A 246 6.10 -0.36 6.63
CA ASP A 246 6.66 -1.66 6.22
C ASP A 246 5.61 -2.73 5.87
N GLY A 247 4.33 -2.41 6.06
CA GLY A 247 3.23 -3.16 5.46
C GLY A 247 3.08 -2.94 3.95
N ALA A 248 3.81 -1.98 3.35
CA ALA A 248 3.90 -1.75 1.92
C ALA A 248 5.36 -1.98 1.43
N PRO A 249 5.84 -3.24 1.41
CA PRO A 249 7.26 -3.55 1.25
C PRO A 249 7.85 -3.10 -0.09
N ALA A 250 7.06 -3.00 -1.14
CA ALA A 250 7.52 -2.48 -2.43
C ALA A 250 8.09 -1.05 -2.35
N TRP A 251 7.81 -0.31 -1.27
CA TRP A 251 8.27 1.06 -1.00
C TRP A 251 9.33 1.14 0.09
N GLY A 252 9.85 0.00 0.56
CA GLY A 252 10.88 -0.11 1.59
C GLY A 252 12.31 -0.02 1.05
N GLU A 253 13.23 -0.69 1.74
CA GLU A 253 14.68 -0.63 1.51
C GLU A 253 15.12 -1.04 0.08
N GLY A 254 14.31 -1.80 -0.65
CA GLY A 254 14.59 -2.20 -2.04
C GLY A 254 14.66 -1.05 -3.04
N LEU A 255 14.07 0.11 -2.72
CA LEU A 255 14.15 1.34 -3.53
C LEU A 255 15.52 2.02 -3.47
N SER A 256 16.41 1.63 -2.56
CA SER A 256 17.78 2.16 -2.47
C SER A 256 18.63 1.90 -3.74
N ARG A 257 18.11 1.11 -4.68
CA ARG A 257 18.76 0.92 -5.99
C ARG A 257 18.42 2.00 -7.02
N VAL A 258 17.48 2.90 -6.72
CA VAL A 258 17.00 3.87 -7.73
C VAL A 258 17.39 5.30 -7.43
N GLU A 259 17.50 5.75 -6.18
CA GLU A 259 18.01 7.10 -5.81
C GLU A 259 18.40 7.20 -4.32
N HIS A 260 19.29 8.12 -3.99
CA HIS A 260 19.77 8.39 -2.62
C HIS A 260 18.60 8.63 -1.64
N VAL A 261 18.46 7.72 -0.68
CA VAL A 261 17.51 7.84 0.42
C VAL A 261 18.26 8.42 1.63
N ASP A 262 17.90 9.65 2.00
CA ASP A 262 18.40 10.24 3.25
C ASP A 262 17.73 9.58 4.45
N ARG A 263 18.53 8.96 5.31
CA ARG A 263 18.05 8.31 6.55
C ARG A 263 17.87 9.36 7.63
N VAL A 264 16.64 9.60 8.06
CA VAL A 264 16.38 10.38 9.27
C VAL A 264 16.29 9.42 10.46
N ASP A 265 17.33 9.35 11.26
CA ASP A 265 17.39 8.54 12.48
C ASP A 265 16.67 9.26 13.63
N VAL A 266 15.40 8.93 13.82
CA VAL A 266 14.58 9.48 14.92
C VAL A 266 15.12 9.04 16.29
N SER A 267 15.85 7.92 16.35
CA SER A 267 16.42 7.39 17.61
C SER A 267 17.45 8.36 18.25
N ARG A 268 18.05 9.24 17.46
CA ARG A 268 19.10 10.16 17.92
C ARG A 268 18.56 11.38 18.67
N LYS A 269 17.35 11.85 18.38
CA LYS A 269 16.72 12.96 19.12
C LYS A 269 16.19 12.51 20.49
N GLU A 270 15.62 11.30 20.56
CA GLU A 270 15.08 10.76 21.83
C GLU A 270 16.17 10.29 22.80
N ARG A 271 17.40 9.93 22.32
CA ARG A 271 18.52 9.55 23.20
C ARG A 271 19.06 10.71 24.07
N LYS A 272 18.78 11.96 23.71
CA LYS A 272 19.21 13.11 24.53
C LYS A 272 18.29 13.37 25.72
N GLU A 273 17.06 12.87 25.71
CA GLU A 273 16.07 13.11 26.79
C GLU A 273 15.90 11.93 27.76
N ARG A 274 16.47 10.74 27.45
CA ARG A 274 16.38 9.56 28.33
C ARG A 274 17.76 9.14 28.84
N LYS A 275 18.18 9.75 29.94
CA LYS A 275 19.33 9.28 30.73
C LYS A 275 18.92 8.42 31.91
N ASP A 276 17.70 7.93 32.00
CA ASP A 276 17.30 6.98 33.06
C ASP A 276 16.10 6.15 32.60
N ASP A 277 16.37 4.96 32.07
CA ASP A 277 15.59 3.75 32.35
C ASP A 277 16.24 2.52 31.66
N SER A 278 16.84 1.67 32.46
CA SER A 278 17.40 0.39 32.05
C SER A 278 16.31 -0.65 32.04
N ARG A 279 15.76 -0.97 30.90
CA ARG A 279 15.04 -2.17 30.44
C ARG A 279 13.88 -1.80 29.54
N ALA A 280 14.15 -1.65 28.27
CA ALA A 280 13.12 -1.80 27.26
C ALA A 280 13.75 -2.46 26.03
N ASP A 281 13.21 -3.63 25.67
CA ASP A 281 13.58 -4.37 24.46
C ASP A 281 13.51 -3.48 23.25
N ARG A 282 14.57 -3.51 22.43
CA ARG A 282 14.74 -2.68 21.24
C ARG A 282 13.73 -3.08 20.17
N VAL A 283 12.64 -2.35 20.04
CA VAL A 283 11.94 -2.24 18.77
C VAL A 283 12.71 -1.19 17.95
N GLU A 284 13.53 -1.64 17.01
CA GLU A 284 14.20 -0.75 16.07
C GLU A 284 13.20 -0.24 15.03
N GLY A 285 12.34 0.70 15.44
CA GLY A 285 11.49 1.45 14.54
C GLY A 285 12.27 2.61 13.94
N GLY A 286 12.42 2.68 12.62
CA GLY A 286 13.07 3.76 11.89
C GLY A 286 12.08 4.51 10.99
N VAL A 287 12.27 5.81 10.85
CA VAL A 287 11.61 6.64 9.84
C VAL A 287 12.60 6.92 8.72
N TRP A 288 12.20 6.58 7.50
CA TRP A 288 13.03 6.76 6.31
C TRP A 288 12.41 7.79 5.39
N SER A 289 13.20 8.63 4.76
CA SER A 289 12.73 9.55 3.72
C SER A 289 13.36 9.22 2.37
N GLY A 290 12.51 9.22 1.32
CA GLY A 290 12.91 8.99 -0.06
C GLY A 290 12.22 9.96 -1.02
N TYR A 291 12.53 9.88 -2.32
CA TYR A 291 11.93 10.75 -3.35
C TYR A 291 12.09 12.24 -3.06
N GLY A 292 13.32 12.67 -2.69
CA GLY A 292 13.57 14.06 -2.35
C GLY A 292 12.85 14.51 -1.08
N GLY A 293 12.71 13.63 -0.08
CA GLY A 293 12.04 13.92 1.19
C GLY A 293 10.51 13.86 1.15
N ARG A 294 9.92 13.37 0.05
CA ARG A 294 8.46 13.27 -0.07
C ARG A 294 7.87 11.98 0.48
N LEU A 295 8.65 10.91 0.56
CA LEU A 295 8.22 9.63 1.11
C LEU A 295 8.76 9.44 2.53
N VAL A 296 7.87 9.24 3.49
CA VAL A 296 8.19 8.83 4.86
C VAL A 296 7.77 7.36 5.02
N TYR A 297 8.74 6.49 5.35
CA TYR A 297 8.53 5.06 5.50
C TYR A 297 8.73 4.63 6.96
N LEU A 298 7.70 4.03 7.56
CA LEU A 298 7.71 3.63 8.96
C LEU A 298 8.09 2.15 9.09
N LYS A 299 9.36 1.89 9.46
CA LYS A 299 9.86 0.54 9.73
C LYS A 299 9.47 0.09 11.14
N GLY A 300 9.16 -1.22 11.30
CA GLY A 300 8.69 -1.80 12.56
C GLY A 300 7.23 -1.50 12.88
N TYR A 301 6.50 -0.90 11.96
CA TYR A 301 5.08 -0.61 12.14
C TYR A 301 4.22 -1.88 12.02
N ARG A 302 4.52 -2.74 11.08
CA ARG A 302 3.76 -3.96 10.78
C ARG A 302 3.73 -4.91 11.98
N ASP A 303 4.90 -5.14 12.59
CA ASP A 303 5.07 -6.08 13.70
C ASP A 303 4.86 -5.43 15.07
N GLY A 304 4.70 -4.11 15.10
CA GLY A 304 4.50 -3.33 16.33
C GLY A 304 3.13 -3.54 16.97
N THR A 305 3.05 -3.26 18.25
CA THR A 305 1.78 -3.20 19.00
C THR A 305 0.90 -2.05 18.50
N PRO A 306 -0.43 -2.04 18.78
CA PRO A 306 -1.30 -0.92 18.43
C PRO A 306 -0.79 0.42 18.94
N GLN A 307 -0.21 0.48 20.14
CA GLN A 307 0.33 1.68 20.75
C GLN A 307 1.58 2.19 20.01
N GLU A 308 2.48 1.27 19.62
CA GLU A 308 3.67 1.60 18.84
C GLU A 308 3.31 2.13 17.45
N ARG A 309 2.33 1.52 16.78
CA ARG A 309 1.81 1.99 15.49
C ARG A 309 1.29 3.42 15.56
N VAL A 310 0.48 3.72 16.58
CA VAL A 310 -0.03 5.08 16.84
C VAL A 310 1.12 6.04 17.12
N ARG A 311 2.12 5.64 17.92
CA ARG A 311 3.29 6.47 18.24
C ARG A 311 4.11 6.82 16.98
N LEU A 312 4.42 5.83 16.14
CA LEU A 312 5.16 6.04 14.90
C LEU A 312 4.43 7.00 13.95
N LEU A 313 3.12 6.84 13.78
CA LEU A 313 2.31 7.74 12.96
C LEU A 313 2.26 9.16 13.54
N LYS A 314 2.12 9.31 14.85
CA LYS A 314 2.18 10.64 15.51
C LYS A 314 3.50 11.36 15.23
N CYS A 315 4.62 10.66 15.40
CA CYS A 315 5.95 11.23 15.11
C CYS A 315 6.09 11.64 13.65
N ALA A 316 5.63 10.81 12.71
CA ALA A 316 5.69 11.11 11.29
C ALA A 316 4.84 12.33 10.89
N ILE A 317 3.60 12.40 11.38
CA ILE A 317 2.71 13.55 11.12
C ILE A 317 3.29 14.82 11.75
N ALA A 318 3.75 14.77 12.99
CA ALA A 318 4.34 15.91 13.69
C ALA A 318 5.59 16.45 12.99
N SER A 319 6.43 15.57 12.44
CA SER A 319 7.63 15.99 11.69
C SER A 319 7.28 16.77 10.42
N LEU A 320 6.15 16.47 9.79
CA LEU A 320 5.67 17.19 8.62
C LEU A 320 5.01 18.52 8.99
N VAL A 321 4.30 18.61 10.12
CA VAL A 321 3.75 19.86 10.65
C VAL A 321 4.86 20.85 10.98
N SER A 322 5.90 20.43 11.72
CA SER A 322 7.03 21.28 12.08
C SER A 322 7.84 21.77 10.87
N GLY A 323 7.94 20.97 9.81
CA GLY A 323 8.59 21.37 8.54
C GLY A 323 7.77 22.35 7.69
N LEU A 324 6.46 22.52 7.97
CA LEU A 324 5.61 23.53 7.32
C LEU A 324 5.67 24.89 8.02
N THR A 325 5.96 24.92 9.33
CA THR A 325 6.03 26.15 10.13
C THR A 325 7.42 26.83 10.08
N SER A 326 8.43 26.17 9.50
CA SER A 326 9.81 26.65 9.39
C SER A 326 10.18 27.22 7.99
N LYS A 327 9.22 27.49 7.16
CA LYS A 327 9.31 28.22 5.90
C LYS A 327 8.42 29.46 5.98
#